data_6d45dfa93e214cb8096207871f5db794
#
_entry.id   6d45dfa93e214cb8096207871f5db794
#
_cell.length_a   1.000
_cell.length_b   1.000
_cell.length_c   1.000
_cell.angle_alpha   90.00
_cell.angle_beta   90.00
_cell.angle_gamma   90.00
#
_symmetry.space_group_name_H-M   'P 1'
#
loop_
_entity.id
_entity.type
_entity.pdbx_description
1 polymer ?
#
loop_
_entity_poly.entity_id
_entity_poly.type
_entity_poly.pdbx_seq_one_letter_code
_entity_poly.pdbx_strand_id
1 'polypeptide(L)'
;MISFWDEYEGNITKEFKSIPKSNFLTGTYIKRALSPNNLSFVKKAMEKFKDDPHLDKLSEPEVIINSIPEGQKYSMNSLQQFSYIKELEKHIDLKEVNHVTDFGAGYGNLCRIWHEVLDYKGTYTSVDLPTMHEIQKHFLDFDIEYKNWKDDLTPPSKSLFVATFSISECSMEIRDKVEEDIQKHDYIFIIHNQQFDGIDNLVWGKDLVKKLDNHNTEYFFEDISAKWWLIGRRK
;
A
#
# COMPACT_ATOMS: atom_id res chain seq x y z
N MET A 1 -20.10 15.60 2.08
CA MET A 1 -19.01 15.94 3.05
C MET A 1 -17.70 15.81 2.26
N ILE A 2 -16.86 16.84 2.21
CA ILE A 2 -15.53 16.75 1.56
C ILE A 2 -14.71 15.79 2.41
N SER A 3 -14.14 14.75 1.83
CA SER A 3 -13.29 13.81 2.56
C SER A 3 -11.97 14.48 2.94
N PHE A 4 -11.31 13.98 3.99
CA PHE A 4 -9.97 14.43 4.35
C PHE A 4 -9.01 14.39 3.14
N TRP A 5 -9.14 13.36 2.31
CA TRP A 5 -8.28 13.18 1.14
C TRP A 5 -8.59 14.15 0.00
N ASP A 6 -9.85 14.61 -0.18
CA ASP A 6 -10.19 15.62 -1.21
C ASP A 6 -9.49 16.96 -0.92
N GLU A 7 -9.46 17.38 0.36
CA GLU A 7 -8.74 18.59 0.77
C GLU A 7 -7.23 18.41 0.63
N TYR A 8 -6.74 17.23 1.02
CA TYR A 8 -5.31 16.91 1.01
C TYR A 8 -4.76 16.81 -0.41
N GLU A 9 -5.52 16.25 -1.37
CA GLU A 9 -5.16 16.15 -2.78
C GLU A 9 -4.81 17.52 -3.39
N GLY A 10 -5.61 18.54 -3.10
CA GLY A 10 -5.34 19.90 -3.58
C GLY A 10 -3.97 20.45 -3.14
N ASN A 11 -3.56 20.15 -1.91
CA ASN A 11 -2.26 20.55 -1.38
C ASN A 11 -1.11 19.74 -2.00
N ILE A 12 -1.27 18.43 -2.12
CA ILE A 12 -0.30 17.54 -2.78
C ILE A 12 -0.11 17.95 -4.24
N THR A 13 -1.19 18.24 -4.96
CA THR A 13 -1.13 18.69 -6.37
C THR A 13 -0.30 19.97 -6.52
N LYS A 14 -0.54 20.97 -5.67
CA LYS A 14 0.22 22.24 -5.69
C LYS A 14 1.69 22.00 -5.39
N GLU A 15 1.97 21.19 -4.39
CA GLU A 15 3.33 20.88 -3.97
C GLU A 15 4.09 20.12 -5.05
N PHE A 16 3.49 19.06 -5.62
CA PHE A 16 4.10 18.29 -6.71
C PHE A 16 4.42 19.11 -7.95
N LYS A 17 3.57 20.09 -8.27
CA LYS A 17 3.82 21.03 -9.39
C LYS A 17 4.92 22.05 -9.10
N SER A 18 5.20 22.37 -7.84
CA SER A 18 6.13 23.41 -7.41
C SER A 18 7.53 22.90 -7.05
N ILE A 19 7.67 21.62 -6.74
CA ILE A 19 8.94 21.00 -6.35
C ILE A 19 9.60 20.32 -7.56
N PRO A 20 10.94 20.37 -7.69
CA PRO A 20 11.63 19.56 -8.68
C PRO A 20 11.24 18.08 -8.56
N LYS A 21 10.91 17.45 -9.66
CA LYS A 21 10.43 16.07 -9.66
C LYS A 21 11.40 15.06 -9.06
N SER A 22 12.70 15.32 -9.16
CA SER A 22 13.75 14.54 -8.49
C SER A 22 13.70 14.58 -6.95
N ASN A 23 12.91 15.51 -6.38
CA ASN A 23 12.83 15.73 -4.93
C ASN A 23 11.39 15.74 -4.40
N PHE A 24 10.42 15.18 -5.14
CA PHE A 24 9.01 15.31 -4.77
C PHE A 24 8.69 14.80 -3.36
N LEU A 25 9.41 13.78 -2.88
CA LEU A 25 9.23 13.23 -1.52
C LEU A 25 9.73 14.17 -0.40
N THR A 26 10.38 15.28 -0.73
CA THR A 26 10.79 16.29 0.28
C THR A 26 9.67 17.29 0.60
N GLY A 27 8.60 17.30 -0.18
CA GLY A 27 7.43 18.14 0.04
C GLY A 27 6.74 17.86 1.37
N THR A 28 6.22 18.89 2.01
CA THR A 28 5.62 18.78 3.34
C THR A 28 4.38 17.89 3.36
N TYR A 29 3.47 18.12 2.42
CA TYR A 29 2.23 17.35 2.31
C TYR A 29 2.49 15.94 1.76
N ILE A 30 3.31 15.84 0.73
CA ILE A 30 3.70 14.55 0.13
C ILE A 30 4.42 13.70 1.16
N LYS A 31 5.40 14.24 1.87
CA LYS A 31 6.14 13.54 2.92
C LYS A 31 5.22 13.07 4.04
N ARG A 32 4.30 13.93 4.48
CA ARG A 32 3.35 13.58 5.54
C ARG A 32 2.40 12.47 5.14
N ALA A 33 1.93 12.46 3.88
CA ALA A 33 1.04 11.44 3.36
C ALA A 33 1.74 10.10 3.12
N LEU A 34 2.99 10.12 2.65
CA LEU A 34 3.64 8.97 2.04
C LEU A 34 4.86 8.44 2.82
N SER A 35 5.29 9.12 3.87
CA SER A 35 6.48 8.71 4.64
C SER A 35 6.14 8.32 6.07
N PRO A 36 6.33 7.06 6.46
CA PRO A 36 6.15 6.64 7.84
C PRO A 36 7.24 7.28 8.74
N ASN A 37 6.85 7.66 9.95
CA ASN A 37 7.74 8.30 10.93
C ASN A 37 8.09 7.39 12.11
N ASN A 38 8.20 6.07 11.90
CA ASN A 38 8.43 5.14 12.98
C ASN A 38 9.80 4.48 12.95
N LEU A 39 10.82 5.13 13.53
CA LEU A 39 12.17 4.60 13.64
C LEU A 39 12.27 3.26 14.41
N SER A 40 11.37 3.01 15.36
CA SER A 40 11.33 1.74 16.08
C SER A 40 10.95 0.59 15.15
N PHE A 41 9.98 0.83 14.25
CA PHE A 41 9.62 -0.13 13.21
C PHE A 41 10.82 -0.46 12.31
N VAL A 42 11.52 0.56 11.82
CA VAL A 42 12.69 0.38 10.94
C VAL A 42 13.74 -0.52 11.57
N LYS A 43 14.09 -0.27 12.85
CA LYS A 43 15.06 -1.09 13.57
C LYS A 43 14.62 -2.55 13.69
N LYS A 44 13.36 -2.79 14.03
CA LYS A 44 12.80 -4.14 14.12
C LYS A 44 12.77 -4.84 12.75
N ALA A 45 12.36 -4.14 11.70
CA ALA A 45 12.33 -4.68 10.33
C ALA A 45 13.73 -5.03 9.85
N MET A 46 14.72 -4.14 10.04
CA MET A 46 16.12 -4.40 9.71
C MET A 46 16.67 -5.62 10.44
N GLU A 47 16.43 -5.77 11.74
CA GLU A 47 16.90 -6.93 12.50
C GLU A 47 16.25 -8.23 12.01
N LYS A 48 14.95 -8.18 11.68
CA LYS A 48 14.21 -9.34 11.20
C LYS A 48 14.66 -9.82 9.82
N PHE A 49 14.97 -8.88 8.92
CA PHE A 49 15.21 -9.18 7.50
C PHE A 49 16.66 -8.98 7.04
N LYS A 50 17.62 -8.72 7.97
CA LYS A 50 19.02 -8.45 7.65
C LYS A 50 19.69 -9.52 6.78
N ASP A 51 19.26 -10.77 6.91
CA ASP A 51 19.80 -11.92 6.18
C ASP A 51 18.90 -12.35 5.00
N ASP A 52 17.84 -11.60 4.68
CA ASP A 52 16.97 -11.90 3.55
C ASP A 52 17.66 -11.50 2.23
N PRO A 53 17.87 -12.45 1.29
CA PRO A 53 18.58 -12.18 0.05
C PRO A 53 17.88 -11.18 -0.87
N HIS A 54 16.55 -10.98 -0.69
CA HIS A 54 15.81 -9.99 -1.44
C HIS A 54 16.06 -8.56 -0.95
N LEU A 55 16.53 -8.38 0.30
CA LEU A 55 16.84 -7.05 0.81
C LEU A 55 17.98 -6.38 0.02
N ASP A 56 18.94 -7.16 -0.47
CA ASP A 56 20.03 -6.62 -1.30
C ASP A 56 19.56 -6.19 -2.70
N LYS A 57 18.41 -6.69 -3.16
CA LYS A 57 17.78 -6.24 -4.41
C LYS A 57 16.99 -4.95 -4.23
N LEU A 58 16.70 -4.55 -3.00
CA LEU A 58 15.96 -3.32 -2.72
C LEU A 58 16.85 -2.12 -3.08
N SER A 59 16.70 -1.62 -4.29
CA SER A 59 17.33 -0.38 -4.73
C SER A 59 16.56 0.83 -4.20
N GLU A 60 17.25 1.93 -3.97
CA GLU A 60 16.60 3.19 -3.63
C GLU A 60 16.77 4.16 -4.81
N PRO A 61 15.71 4.46 -5.58
CA PRO A 61 15.78 5.44 -6.65
C PRO A 61 16.27 6.80 -6.16
N GLU A 62 16.91 7.56 -7.01
CA GLU A 62 17.50 8.88 -6.67
C GLU A 62 16.50 9.80 -5.94
N VAL A 63 15.24 9.79 -6.34
CA VAL A 63 14.18 10.58 -5.71
C VAL A 63 13.93 10.18 -4.24
N ILE A 64 14.18 8.94 -3.88
CA ILE A 64 14.03 8.43 -2.51
C ILE A 64 15.29 8.70 -1.68
N ILE A 65 16.48 8.66 -2.29
CA ILE A 65 17.78 8.81 -1.59
C ILE A 65 17.79 10.05 -0.71
N ASN A 66 17.22 11.16 -1.20
CA ASN A 66 17.12 12.40 -0.44
C ASN A 66 16.18 12.31 0.80
N SER A 67 15.40 11.26 0.91
CA SER A 67 14.50 11.00 2.04
C SER A 67 15.05 9.95 3.03
N ILE A 68 16.20 9.34 2.71
CA ILE A 68 16.82 8.33 3.58
C ILE A 68 17.46 9.05 4.79
N PRO A 69 17.15 8.60 6.02
CA PRO A 69 17.81 9.16 7.20
C PRO A 69 19.32 8.92 7.17
N GLU A 70 20.10 9.87 7.69
CA GLU A 70 21.55 9.76 7.79
C GLU A 70 21.97 8.44 8.46
N GLY A 71 22.96 7.77 7.86
CA GLY A 71 23.45 6.48 8.35
C GLY A 71 22.56 5.27 8.06
N GLN A 72 21.47 5.44 7.31
CA GLN A 72 20.60 4.34 6.85
C GLN A 72 20.93 3.99 5.39
N LYS A 73 20.71 2.72 5.01
CA LYS A 73 20.86 2.24 3.63
C LYS A 73 19.54 2.37 2.84
N TYR A 74 18.41 2.27 3.54
CA TYR A 74 17.07 2.23 2.95
C TYR A 74 16.16 3.29 3.53
N SER A 75 15.20 3.74 2.74
CA SER A 75 14.13 4.61 3.22
C SER A 75 13.19 3.85 4.17
N MET A 76 12.56 4.57 5.09
CA MET A 76 11.59 3.96 6.00
C MET A 76 10.40 3.37 5.26
N ASN A 77 9.96 4.01 4.18
CA ASN A 77 8.85 3.52 3.38
C ASN A 77 9.22 2.23 2.65
N SER A 78 10.40 2.16 2.01
CA SER A 78 10.84 0.96 1.30
C SER A 78 10.97 -0.24 2.25
N LEU A 79 11.57 -0.06 3.43
CA LEU A 79 11.63 -1.12 4.44
C LEU A 79 10.26 -1.55 4.93
N GLN A 80 9.34 -0.62 5.09
CA GLN A 80 7.99 -0.92 5.53
C GLN A 80 7.25 -1.76 4.48
N GLN A 81 7.27 -1.34 3.22
CA GLN A 81 6.62 -2.07 2.13
C GLN A 81 7.27 -3.44 1.91
N PHE A 82 8.60 -3.51 1.96
CA PHE A 82 9.32 -4.78 1.91
C PHE A 82 8.88 -5.73 3.02
N SER A 83 8.80 -5.23 4.27
CA SER A 83 8.38 -6.06 5.39
C SER A 83 6.95 -6.58 5.26
N TYR A 84 6.04 -5.80 4.66
CA TYR A 84 4.67 -6.24 4.40
C TYR A 84 4.63 -7.39 3.38
N ILE A 85 5.39 -7.27 2.30
CA ILE A 85 5.52 -8.34 1.30
C ILE A 85 6.09 -9.60 1.95
N LYS A 86 7.16 -9.50 2.70
CA LYS A 86 7.83 -10.64 3.35
C LYS A 86 6.95 -11.32 4.42
N GLU A 87 6.10 -10.56 5.07
CA GLU A 87 5.13 -11.14 6.00
C GLU A 87 3.99 -11.84 5.23
N LEU A 88 3.49 -11.20 4.16
CA LEU A 88 2.44 -11.76 3.32
C LEU A 88 2.85 -13.10 2.66
N GLU A 89 4.13 -13.27 2.27
CA GLU A 89 4.66 -14.52 1.72
C GLU A 89 4.48 -15.73 2.65
N LYS A 90 4.30 -15.52 3.95
CA LYS A 90 4.03 -16.61 4.90
C LYS A 90 2.59 -17.14 4.82
N HIS A 91 1.70 -16.34 4.27
CA HIS A 91 0.27 -16.63 4.21
C HIS A 91 -0.21 -16.94 2.79
N ILE A 92 0.44 -16.37 1.78
CA ILE A 92 0.05 -16.48 0.37
C ILE A 92 1.29 -16.84 -0.45
N ASP A 93 1.18 -17.83 -1.35
CA ASP A 93 2.22 -18.03 -2.35
C ASP A 93 2.12 -16.92 -3.42
N LEU A 94 2.98 -15.93 -3.29
CA LEU A 94 2.98 -14.76 -4.18
C LEU A 94 3.30 -15.10 -5.65
N LYS A 95 3.87 -16.28 -5.92
CA LYS A 95 4.11 -16.76 -7.30
C LYS A 95 2.82 -17.15 -8.00
N GLU A 96 1.76 -17.45 -7.25
CA GLU A 96 0.45 -17.73 -7.82
C GLU A 96 -0.34 -16.47 -8.16
N VAL A 97 0.07 -15.31 -7.67
CA VAL A 97 -0.62 -14.04 -7.91
C VAL A 97 -0.28 -13.54 -9.32
N ASN A 98 -1.29 -13.43 -10.19
CA ASN A 98 -1.15 -12.94 -11.56
C ASN A 98 -1.55 -11.48 -11.72
N HIS A 99 -2.30 -10.94 -10.76
CA HIS A 99 -2.77 -9.57 -10.77
C HIS A 99 -2.81 -8.99 -9.37
N VAL A 100 -2.33 -7.76 -9.22
CA VAL A 100 -2.44 -6.99 -7.97
C VAL A 100 -3.30 -5.76 -8.20
N THR A 101 -4.33 -5.58 -7.37
CA THR A 101 -5.08 -4.33 -7.26
C THR A 101 -4.66 -3.64 -5.97
N ASP A 102 -3.94 -2.53 -6.08
CA ASP A 102 -3.41 -1.76 -4.94
C ASP A 102 -4.27 -0.51 -4.71
N PHE A 103 -5.09 -0.55 -3.68
CA PHE A 103 -5.99 0.53 -3.32
C PHE A 103 -5.28 1.55 -2.43
N GLY A 104 -5.08 2.76 -2.97
CA GLY A 104 -4.29 3.82 -2.33
C GLY A 104 -2.79 3.53 -2.42
N ALA A 105 -2.30 3.27 -3.63
CA ALA A 105 -0.91 2.89 -3.91
C ALA A 105 0.12 3.98 -3.58
N GLY A 106 -0.34 5.20 -3.23
CA GLY A 106 0.50 6.33 -2.92
C GLY A 106 1.40 6.71 -4.09
N TYR A 107 2.72 6.83 -3.88
CA TYR A 107 3.63 7.12 -4.99
C TYR A 107 4.07 5.88 -5.80
N GLY A 108 3.52 4.70 -5.50
CA GLY A 108 3.79 3.46 -6.24
C GLY A 108 4.97 2.64 -5.72
N ASN A 109 5.47 2.92 -4.51
CA ASN A 109 6.65 2.21 -4.00
C ASN A 109 6.42 0.72 -3.74
N LEU A 110 5.21 0.32 -3.30
CA LEU A 110 4.87 -1.09 -3.14
C LEU A 110 4.93 -1.81 -4.49
N CYS A 111 4.35 -1.19 -5.53
CA CYS A 111 4.39 -1.69 -6.89
C CYS A 111 5.84 -1.87 -7.39
N ARG A 112 6.68 -0.86 -7.21
CA ARG A 112 8.09 -0.92 -7.56
C ARG A 112 8.79 -2.10 -6.87
N ILE A 113 8.66 -2.22 -5.54
CA ILE A 113 9.31 -3.29 -4.78
C ILE A 113 8.78 -4.66 -5.23
N TRP A 114 7.50 -4.79 -5.54
CA TRP A 114 6.91 -6.00 -6.06
C TRP A 114 7.57 -6.44 -7.38
N HIS A 115 7.76 -5.50 -8.30
CA HIS A 115 8.42 -5.77 -9.57
C HIS A 115 9.92 -6.02 -9.43
N GLU A 116 10.66 -5.15 -8.75
CA GLU A 116 12.11 -5.21 -8.68
C GLU A 116 12.62 -6.33 -7.77
N VAL A 117 11.99 -6.48 -6.60
CA VAL A 117 12.49 -7.38 -5.55
C VAL A 117 11.99 -8.81 -5.76
N LEU A 118 10.70 -8.97 -6.09
CA LEU A 118 10.08 -10.29 -6.29
C LEU A 118 10.16 -10.77 -7.74
N ASP A 119 10.69 -9.97 -8.66
CA ASP A 119 10.70 -10.27 -10.10
C ASP A 119 9.29 -10.57 -10.65
N TYR A 120 8.30 -9.83 -10.14
CA TYR A 120 6.90 -10.02 -10.47
C TYR A 120 6.61 -9.74 -11.94
N LYS A 121 5.91 -10.67 -12.60
CA LYS A 121 5.60 -10.60 -14.04
C LYS A 121 4.10 -10.46 -14.33
N GLY A 122 3.28 -10.40 -13.29
CA GLY A 122 1.84 -10.20 -13.45
C GLY A 122 1.48 -8.75 -13.77
N THR A 123 0.18 -8.49 -13.83
CA THR A 123 -0.35 -7.14 -14.04
C THR A 123 -0.61 -6.42 -12.72
N TYR A 124 -0.53 -5.10 -12.74
CA TYR A 124 -0.73 -4.26 -11.56
C TYR A 124 -1.70 -3.12 -11.86
N THR A 125 -2.72 -2.97 -11.04
CA THR A 125 -3.67 -1.86 -11.09
C THR A 125 -3.52 -1.00 -9.84
N SER A 126 -3.18 0.27 -10.03
CA SER A 126 -3.23 1.27 -8.98
C SER A 126 -4.62 1.92 -8.94
N VAL A 127 -5.27 1.86 -7.80
CA VAL A 127 -6.54 2.55 -7.54
C VAL A 127 -6.27 3.70 -6.59
N ASP A 128 -6.22 4.92 -7.12
CA ASP A 128 -5.81 6.09 -6.33
C ASP A 128 -6.45 7.39 -6.84
N LEU A 129 -6.08 8.50 -6.23
CA LEU A 129 -6.44 9.86 -6.65
C LEU A 129 -5.68 10.23 -7.94
N PRO A 130 -6.27 11.06 -8.82
CA PRO A 130 -5.63 11.48 -10.06
C PRO A 130 -4.22 12.06 -9.87
N THR A 131 -4.01 12.84 -8.81
CA THR A 131 -2.68 13.40 -8.50
C THR A 131 -1.67 12.31 -8.14
N MET A 132 -2.09 11.25 -7.45
CA MET A 132 -1.21 10.12 -7.14
C MET A 132 -0.82 9.38 -8.42
N HIS A 133 -1.73 9.21 -9.37
CA HIS A 133 -1.41 8.63 -10.67
C HIS A 133 -0.34 9.44 -11.42
N GLU A 134 -0.39 10.78 -11.38
CA GLU A 134 0.65 11.62 -11.98
C GLU A 134 2.02 11.44 -11.29
N ILE A 135 2.02 11.28 -9.97
CA ILE A 135 3.24 10.98 -9.21
C ILE A 135 3.77 9.60 -9.56
N GLN A 136 2.90 8.59 -9.63
CA GLN A 136 3.26 7.21 -9.99
C GLN A 136 3.84 7.12 -11.39
N LYS A 137 3.23 7.77 -12.39
CA LYS A 137 3.75 7.85 -13.78
C LYS A 137 5.13 8.50 -13.85
N HIS A 138 5.43 9.39 -12.91
CA HIS A 138 6.75 10.00 -12.82
C HIS A 138 7.76 9.08 -12.11
N PHE A 139 7.31 8.32 -11.11
CA PHE A 139 8.16 7.52 -10.23
C PHE A 139 8.47 6.14 -10.80
N LEU A 140 7.48 5.47 -11.42
CA LEU A 140 7.64 4.16 -12.02
C LEU A 140 8.21 4.30 -13.44
N ASP A 141 9.13 3.43 -13.80
CA ASP A 141 9.75 3.33 -15.13
C ASP A 141 9.13 2.24 -16.00
N PHE A 142 7.98 1.71 -15.57
CA PHE A 142 7.19 0.71 -16.27
C PHE A 142 5.70 1.04 -16.19
N ASP A 143 4.94 0.52 -17.13
CA ASP A 143 3.50 0.78 -17.24
C ASP A 143 2.69 -0.09 -16.27
N ILE A 144 1.69 0.52 -15.65
CA ILE A 144 0.64 -0.15 -14.87
C ILE A 144 -0.73 0.38 -15.26
N GLU A 145 -1.79 -0.30 -14.86
CA GLU A 145 -3.14 0.21 -15.02
C GLU A 145 -3.47 1.23 -13.91
N TYR A 146 -4.16 2.32 -14.28
CA TYR A 146 -4.60 3.37 -13.35
C TYR A 146 -6.11 3.43 -13.32
N LYS A 147 -6.70 3.30 -12.15
CA LYS A 147 -8.15 3.35 -11.92
C LYS A 147 -8.51 4.28 -10.76
N ASN A 148 -9.74 4.78 -10.80
CA ASN A 148 -10.38 5.43 -9.65
C ASN A 148 -11.25 4.41 -8.89
N TRP A 149 -11.53 4.66 -7.61
CA TRP A 149 -12.41 3.80 -6.82
C TRP A 149 -13.85 3.66 -7.36
N LYS A 150 -14.28 4.53 -8.28
CA LYS A 150 -15.58 4.48 -8.97
C LYS A 150 -15.60 3.58 -10.19
N ASP A 151 -14.43 3.21 -10.69
CA ASP A 151 -14.31 2.34 -11.85
C ASP A 151 -14.64 0.89 -11.49
N ASP A 152 -14.83 0.05 -12.49
CA ASP A 152 -14.95 -1.40 -12.29
C ASP A 152 -13.59 -1.98 -11.88
N LEU A 153 -13.52 -2.49 -10.66
CA LEU A 153 -12.33 -3.13 -10.09
C LEU A 153 -12.41 -4.66 -10.16
N THR A 154 -13.31 -5.24 -10.96
CA THR A 154 -13.41 -6.68 -11.14
C THR A 154 -12.07 -7.24 -11.65
N PRO A 155 -11.38 -8.08 -10.86
CA PRO A 155 -10.07 -8.56 -11.21
C PRO A 155 -10.12 -9.79 -12.14
N PRO A 156 -9.03 -10.10 -12.84
CA PRO A 156 -8.83 -11.42 -13.42
C PRO A 156 -8.63 -12.49 -12.32
N SER A 157 -8.57 -13.75 -12.72
CA SER A 157 -8.28 -14.85 -11.77
C SER A 157 -6.87 -14.75 -11.18
N LYS A 158 -6.68 -15.36 -10.01
CA LYS A 158 -5.44 -15.32 -9.22
C LYS A 158 -5.02 -13.90 -8.85
N SER A 159 -5.97 -13.12 -8.43
CA SER A 159 -5.82 -11.72 -8.08
C SER A 159 -5.65 -11.50 -6.59
N LEU A 160 -4.85 -10.49 -6.24
CA LEU A 160 -4.65 -10.01 -4.87
C LEU A 160 -5.15 -8.57 -4.75
N PHE A 161 -6.04 -8.32 -3.82
CA PHE A 161 -6.38 -6.97 -3.36
C PHE A 161 -5.45 -6.55 -2.23
N VAL A 162 -4.80 -5.40 -2.39
CA VAL A 162 -3.93 -4.81 -1.37
C VAL A 162 -4.47 -3.45 -0.96
N ALA A 163 -4.50 -3.16 0.34
CA ALA A 163 -4.74 -1.82 0.87
C ALA A 163 -3.93 -1.63 2.16
N THR A 164 -2.86 -0.84 2.09
CA THR A 164 -2.03 -0.53 3.25
C THR A 164 -2.41 0.82 3.82
N PHE A 165 -3.30 0.83 4.81
CA PHE A 165 -3.96 1.97 5.47
C PHE A 165 -5.06 2.66 4.66
N SER A 166 -4.92 2.81 3.36
CA SER A 166 -5.71 3.65 2.48
C SER A 166 -7.22 3.48 2.62
N ILE A 167 -7.74 2.25 2.50
CA ILE A 167 -9.19 2.02 2.61
C ILE A 167 -9.72 2.36 4.01
N SER A 168 -8.92 2.16 5.04
CA SER A 168 -9.29 2.49 6.43
C SER A 168 -9.28 4.00 6.72
N GLU A 169 -8.76 4.79 5.79
CA GLU A 169 -8.73 6.24 5.83
C GLU A 169 -9.79 6.89 4.91
N CYS A 170 -10.61 6.07 4.26
CA CYS A 170 -11.73 6.50 3.43
C CYS A 170 -13.02 6.65 4.24
N SER A 171 -13.98 7.41 3.69
CA SER A 171 -15.36 7.45 4.20
C SER A 171 -16.05 6.09 4.07
N MET A 172 -17.11 5.87 4.86
CA MET A 172 -17.89 4.62 4.78
C MET A 172 -18.51 4.42 3.39
N GLU A 173 -18.89 5.49 2.69
CA GLU A 173 -19.42 5.42 1.33
C GLU A 173 -18.42 4.75 0.37
N ILE A 174 -17.15 5.14 0.43
CA ILE A 174 -16.10 4.56 -0.40
C ILE A 174 -15.84 3.11 0.00
N ARG A 175 -15.80 2.83 1.32
CA ARG A 175 -15.58 1.47 1.83
C ARG A 175 -16.69 0.52 1.37
N ASP A 176 -17.95 0.91 1.52
CA ASP A 176 -19.11 0.10 1.13
C ASP A 176 -19.09 -0.24 -0.37
N LYS A 177 -18.70 0.75 -1.20
CA LYS A 177 -18.55 0.53 -2.65
C LYS A 177 -17.42 -0.44 -2.98
N VAL A 178 -16.28 -0.31 -2.36
CA VAL A 178 -15.08 -1.12 -2.64
C VAL A 178 -15.17 -2.53 -2.02
N GLU A 179 -15.96 -2.71 -0.96
CA GLU A 179 -16.15 -4.03 -0.33
C GLU A 179 -16.66 -5.11 -1.32
N GLU A 180 -17.54 -4.74 -2.26
CA GLU A 180 -18.02 -5.66 -3.30
C GLU A 180 -16.87 -6.13 -4.21
N ASP A 181 -15.94 -5.24 -4.51
CA ASP A 181 -14.79 -5.55 -5.36
C ASP A 181 -13.73 -6.35 -4.58
N ILE A 182 -13.51 -6.06 -3.29
CA ILE A 182 -12.63 -6.86 -2.42
C ILE A 182 -13.04 -8.34 -2.46
N GLN A 183 -14.33 -8.63 -2.35
CA GLN A 183 -14.86 -9.99 -2.33
C GLN A 183 -14.64 -10.78 -3.64
N LYS A 184 -14.37 -10.08 -4.75
CA LYS A 184 -14.10 -10.70 -6.06
C LYS A 184 -12.66 -11.19 -6.22
N HIS A 185 -11.72 -10.72 -5.40
CA HIS A 185 -10.32 -11.14 -5.46
C HIS A 185 -10.11 -12.52 -4.83
N ASP A 186 -9.11 -13.25 -5.29
CA ASP A 186 -8.76 -14.58 -4.74
C ASP A 186 -7.97 -14.44 -3.44
N TYR A 187 -7.17 -13.38 -3.34
CA TYR A 187 -6.38 -13.05 -2.16
C TYR A 187 -6.66 -11.64 -1.72
N ILE A 188 -6.62 -11.40 -0.42
CA ILE A 188 -6.88 -10.10 0.20
C ILE A 188 -5.79 -9.81 1.21
N PHE A 189 -5.24 -8.60 1.18
CA PHE A 189 -4.29 -8.10 2.15
C PHE A 189 -4.61 -6.66 2.53
N ILE A 190 -5.09 -6.46 3.75
CA ILE A 190 -5.46 -5.15 4.26
C ILE A 190 -4.73 -4.89 5.58
N ILE A 191 -4.07 -3.74 5.68
CA ILE A 191 -3.48 -3.22 6.91
C ILE A 191 -4.21 -1.95 7.30
N HIS A 192 -4.54 -1.80 8.58
CA HIS A 192 -5.22 -0.60 9.04
C HIS A 192 -4.86 -0.17 10.45
N ASN A 193 -5.05 1.10 10.74
CA ASN A 193 -5.02 1.69 12.08
C ASN A 193 -6.29 1.30 12.85
N GLN A 194 -6.22 1.36 14.18
CA GLN A 194 -7.40 1.12 15.03
C GLN A 194 -8.52 2.13 14.76
N GLN A 195 -8.19 3.37 14.48
CA GLN A 195 -9.16 4.45 14.28
C GLN A 195 -8.63 5.46 13.26
N PHE A 196 -9.54 6.06 12.48
CA PHE A 196 -9.26 7.18 11.61
C PHE A 196 -10.51 8.07 11.48
N ASP A 197 -10.36 9.38 11.65
CA ASP A 197 -11.40 10.41 11.48
C ASP A 197 -12.76 10.05 12.17
N GLY A 198 -12.67 9.57 13.42
CA GLY A 198 -13.84 9.17 14.20
C GLY A 198 -14.41 7.80 13.86
N ILE A 199 -13.91 7.11 12.83
CA ILE A 199 -14.34 5.77 12.45
C ILE A 199 -13.53 4.73 13.22
N ASP A 200 -14.20 3.80 13.91
CA ASP A 200 -13.58 2.63 14.52
C ASP A 200 -13.30 1.56 13.46
N ASN A 201 -12.03 1.49 13.04
CA ASN A 201 -11.60 0.54 12.03
C ASN A 201 -11.59 -0.92 12.52
N LEU A 202 -11.58 -1.16 13.84
CA LEU A 202 -11.69 -2.52 14.37
C LEU A 202 -13.09 -3.08 14.16
N VAL A 203 -14.12 -2.24 14.36
CA VAL A 203 -15.50 -2.63 14.08
C VAL A 203 -15.66 -2.90 12.59
N TRP A 204 -15.23 -1.96 11.75
CA TRP A 204 -15.28 -2.13 10.30
C TRP A 204 -14.53 -3.39 9.82
N GLY A 205 -13.29 -3.63 10.28
CA GLY A 205 -12.50 -4.80 9.87
C GLY A 205 -13.16 -6.12 10.28
N LYS A 206 -13.73 -6.20 11.49
CA LYS A 206 -14.48 -7.38 11.95
C LYS A 206 -15.75 -7.62 11.13
N ASP A 207 -16.42 -6.55 10.71
CA ASP A 207 -17.62 -6.66 9.88
C ASP A 207 -17.26 -7.07 8.44
N LEU A 208 -16.15 -6.57 7.90
CA LEU A 208 -15.62 -7.02 6.62
C LEU A 208 -15.29 -8.53 6.65
N VAL A 209 -14.63 -9.02 7.70
CA VAL A 209 -14.35 -10.47 7.87
C VAL A 209 -15.61 -11.31 7.78
N LYS A 210 -16.73 -10.86 8.38
CA LYS A 210 -18.02 -11.58 8.32
C LYS A 210 -18.61 -11.64 6.91
N LYS A 211 -18.35 -10.60 6.10
CA LYS A 211 -18.83 -10.48 4.71
C LYS A 211 -17.99 -11.32 3.73
N LEU A 212 -16.76 -11.67 4.11
CA LEU A 212 -15.84 -12.52 3.33
C LEU A 212 -16.09 -14.01 3.55
N ASP A 213 -17.36 -14.44 3.48
CA ASP A 213 -17.80 -15.80 3.78
C ASP A 213 -17.23 -16.87 2.81
N ASN A 214 -16.86 -16.46 1.60
CA ASN A 214 -16.18 -17.29 0.59
C ASN A 214 -14.64 -17.28 0.69
N HIS A 215 -14.08 -16.69 1.74
CA HIS A 215 -12.64 -16.68 2.03
C HIS A 215 -12.33 -17.35 3.37
N ASN A 216 -11.14 -17.97 3.45
CA ASN A 216 -10.50 -18.28 4.72
C ASN A 216 -9.76 -17.02 5.15
N THR A 217 -10.16 -16.41 6.26
CA THR A 217 -9.64 -15.13 6.71
C THR A 217 -8.84 -15.27 8.00
N GLU A 218 -7.73 -14.52 8.07
CA GLU A 218 -6.94 -14.30 9.28
C GLU A 218 -7.01 -12.81 9.63
N TYR A 219 -7.39 -12.48 10.85
CA TYR A 219 -7.50 -11.11 11.31
C TYR A 219 -6.82 -10.96 12.66
N PHE A 220 -5.70 -10.26 12.71
CA PHE A 220 -4.83 -10.20 13.88
C PHE A 220 -4.09 -8.87 14.01
N PHE A 221 -3.56 -8.63 15.20
CA PHE A 221 -2.65 -7.52 15.47
C PHE A 221 -1.22 -7.97 15.23
N GLU A 222 -0.51 -7.27 14.34
CA GLU A 222 0.89 -7.58 14.02
C GLU A 222 1.82 -6.67 14.84
N ASP A 223 2.69 -7.27 15.65
CA ASP A 223 3.48 -6.59 16.69
C ASP A 223 4.60 -5.69 16.14
N ILE A 224 5.15 -6.00 14.97
CA ILE A 224 6.26 -5.23 14.40
C ILE A 224 5.74 -3.90 13.86
N SER A 225 4.71 -3.96 13.04
CA SER A 225 4.04 -2.79 12.50
C SER A 225 3.17 -2.08 13.53
N ALA A 226 2.77 -2.79 14.61
CA ALA A 226 1.77 -2.37 15.58
C ALA A 226 0.45 -1.98 14.89
N LYS A 227 0.00 -2.82 13.95
CA LYS A 227 -1.19 -2.60 13.11
C LYS A 227 -2.06 -3.84 13.04
N TRP A 228 -3.31 -3.62 12.65
CA TRP A 228 -4.26 -4.70 12.37
C TRP A 228 -4.12 -5.15 10.93
N TRP A 229 -4.09 -6.47 10.74
CA TRP A 229 -3.93 -7.13 9.46
C TRP A 229 -5.11 -8.03 9.18
N LEU A 230 -5.62 -7.96 7.97
CA LEU A 230 -6.61 -8.88 7.43
C LEU A 230 -6.01 -9.55 6.19
N ILE A 231 -5.93 -10.87 6.23
CA ILE A 231 -5.48 -11.70 5.12
C ILE A 231 -6.61 -12.66 4.77
N GLY A 232 -6.99 -12.71 3.49
CA GLY A 232 -8.03 -13.56 2.95
C GLY A 232 -7.52 -14.43 1.82
N ARG A 233 -7.98 -15.67 1.76
CA ARG A 233 -7.73 -16.62 0.66
C ARG A 233 -9.04 -17.26 0.27
N ARG A 234 -9.42 -17.15 -0.99
CA ARG A 234 -10.65 -17.76 -1.51
C ARG A 234 -10.63 -19.27 -1.25
N LYS A 235 -11.79 -19.82 -0.87
CA LYS A 235 -11.99 -21.26 -0.59
C LYS A 235 -11.97 -22.08 -1.87
#